data_89e6ee63d684682424653bdb055b5265
#
_entry.id   89e6ee63d684682424653bdb055b5265
#
_cell.length_a   1.000
_cell.length_b   1.000
_cell.length_c   1.000
_cell.angle_alpha   90.00
_cell.angle_beta   90.00
_cell.angle_gamma   90.00
#
_symmetry.space_group_name_H-M   'P 1'
#
loop_
_entity.id
_entity.type
_entity.pdbx_description
1 polymer ?
#
loop_
_entity_poly.entity_id
_entity_poly.type
_entity_poly.pdbx_seq_one_letter_code
_entity_poly.pdbx_strand_id
1 'polypeptide(L)' 'MEELLISIAQGLVEDPTAVNVTVDEPAEDGTVTYHLHVAENDMGRVIGKQGRIAKAIRVVMRAAATRQDAKVSVEID' A
#
# COMPACT_ATOMS: atom_id res chain seq x y z
N MET A 1 -7.42 -2.88 -7.14
CA MET A 1 -6.73 -2.04 -6.11
C MET A 1 -5.48 -2.71 -5.59
N GLU A 2 -5.54 -3.98 -5.26
CA GLU A 2 -4.40 -4.74 -4.76
C GLU A 2 -3.23 -4.72 -5.74
N GLU A 3 -3.51 -4.94 -7.01
CA GLU A 3 -2.50 -4.95 -8.07
C GLU A 3 -1.80 -3.59 -8.23
N LEU A 4 -2.53 -2.50 -8.03
CA LEU A 4 -1.97 -1.16 -8.08
C LEU A 4 -0.94 -0.98 -6.96
N LEU A 5 -1.27 -1.39 -5.74
CA LEU A 5 -0.37 -1.29 -4.61
C LEU A 5 0.88 -2.16 -4.82
N ILE A 6 0.71 -3.38 -5.33
CA ILE A 6 1.82 -4.27 -5.62
C ILE A 6 2.76 -3.62 -6.66
N SER A 7 2.19 -3.08 -7.74
CA SER A 7 3.00 -2.44 -8.79
C SER A 7 3.79 -1.26 -8.26
N ILE A 8 3.18 -0.42 -7.43
CA ILE A 8 3.86 0.73 -6.83
C ILE A 8 5.04 0.24 -5.99
N ALA A 9 4.79 -0.73 -5.11
CA ALA A 9 5.83 -1.25 -4.22
C ALA A 9 6.96 -1.91 -5.00
N GLN A 10 6.65 -2.71 -6.01
CA GLN A 10 7.66 -3.37 -6.82
C GLN A 10 8.57 -2.40 -7.56
N GLY A 11 8.04 -1.22 -7.89
CA GLY A 11 8.83 -0.17 -8.52
C GLY A 11 9.79 0.55 -7.57
N LEU A 12 9.61 0.40 -6.26
CA LEU A 12 10.39 1.10 -5.25
C LEU A 12 11.46 0.23 -4.59
N VAL A 13 11.28 -1.09 -4.57
CA VAL A 13 12.12 -2.00 -3.77
C VAL A 13 13.23 -2.63 -4.61
N GLU A 14 14.25 -3.14 -3.92
CA GLU A 14 15.31 -3.92 -4.57
C GLU A 14 14.88 -5.37 -4.79
N ASP A 15 14.04 -5.90 -3.89
CA ASP A 15 13.56 -7.28 -3.97
C ASP A 15 12.06 -7.33 -4.24
N PRO A 16 11.66 -7.23 -5.51
CA PRO A 16 10.23 -7.25 -5.85
C PRO A 16 9.56 -8.59 -5.57
N THR A 17 10.32 -9.68 -5.44
CA THR A 17 9.74 -10.98 -5.15
C THR A 17 9.25 -11.09 -3.71
N ALA A 18 9.73 -10.22 -2.83
CA ALA A 18 9.30 -10.19 -1.43
C ALA A 18 8.07 -9.31 -1.21
N VAL A 19 7.62 -8.59 -2.24
CA VAL A 19 6.42 -7.76 -2.12
C VAL A 19 5.19 -8.65 -2.02
N ASN A 20 4.40 -8.41 -0.99
CA ASN A 20 3.17 -9.16 -0.75
C ASN A 20 2.13 -8.21 -0.18
N VAL A 21 0.89 -8.39 -0.60
CA VAL A 21 -0.24 -7.60 -0.10
C VAL A 21 -1.29 -8.55 0.43
N THR A 22 -1.73 -8.31 1.66
CA THR A 22 -2.88 -9.00 2.23
C THR A 22 -4.01 -8.00 2.40
N VAL A 23 -5.23 -8.46 2.28
CA VAL A 23 -6.43 -7.62 2.30
C VAL A 23 -7.34 -8.11 3.41
N ASP A 24 -7.66 -7.22 4.33
CA ASP A 24 -8.60 -7.53 5.41
C ASP A 24 -10.04 -7.50 4.90
N GLU A 25 -10.94 -8.12 5.64
CA GLU A 25 -12.36 -7.97 5.37
C GLU A 25 -12.78 -6.53 5.60
N PRO A 26 -13.78 -6.03 4.85
CA PRO A 26 -14.26 -4.66 5.04
C PRO A 26 -14.73 -4.40 6.47
N ALA A 27 -14.37 -3.23 6.99
CA ALA A 27 -14.87 -2.77 8.28
C ALA A 27 -16.36 -2.41 8.18
N GLU A 28 -16.98 -2.07 9.31
CA GLU A 28 -18.39 -1.72 9.34
C GLU A 28 -18.75 -0.56 8.41
N ASP A 29 -17.84 0.39 8.26
CA ASP A 29 -18.05 1.56 7.39
C ASP A 29 -17.68 1.28 5.92
N GLY A 30 -17.29 0.04 5.61
CA GLY A 30 -16.91 -0.36 4.26
C GLY A 30 -15.44 -0.16 3.92
N THR A 31 -14.63 0.36 4.85
CA THR A 31 -13.21 0.57 4.60
C THR A 31 -12.49 -0.78 4.50
N VAL A 32 -11.70 -0.95 3.43
CA VAL A 32 -10.87 -2.13 3.20
C VAL A 32 -9.43 -1.76 3.51
N THR A 33 -8.78 -2.54 4.37
CA THR A 33 -7.38 -2.30 4.72
C THR A 33 -6.48 -3.24 3.94
N TYR A 34 -5.49 -2.66 3.27
CA TYR A 34 -4.46 -3.38 2.54
C TYR A 34 -3.18 -3.36 3.36
N HIS A 35 -2.62 -4.52 3.63
CA HIS A 35 -1.34 -4.65 4.33
C HIS A 35 -0.25 -4.93 3.31
N LEU A 36 0.70 -4.02 3.23
CA LEU A 36 1.84 -4.14 2.32
C LEU A 36 3.03 -4.70 3.09
N HIS A 37 3.59 -5.80 2.59
CA HIS A 37 4.79 -6.42 3.13
C HIS A 37 5.90 -6.36 2.10
N VAL A 38 7.08 -5.98 2.54
CA VAL A 38 8.28 -5.95 1.68
C VAL A 38 9.43 -6.58 2.45
N ALA A 39 10.55 -6.81 1.76
CA ALA A 39 11.76 -7.29 2.44
C ALA A 39 12.17 -6.30 3.53
N GLU A 40 12.71 -6.80 4.63
CA GLU A 40 13.07 -5.99 5.78
C GLU A 40 13.99 -4.82 5.40
N ASN A 41 14.97 -5.08 4.55
CA ASN A 41 15.92 -4.05 4.11
C ASN A 41 15.31 -3.09 3.09
N ASP A 42 14.08 -3.33 2.61
CA ASP A 42 13.38 -2.43 1.70
C ASP A 42 12.35 -1.55 2.41
N MET A 43 12.14 -1.73 3.71
CA MET A 43 11.14 -0.96 4.46
C MET A 43 11.37 0.55 4.30
N GLY A 44 12.62 1.00 4.38
CA GLY A 44 12.94 2.41 4.23
C GLY A 44 12.59 2.97 2.85
N ARG A 45 12.57 2.12 1.83
CA ARG A 45 12.24 2.55 0.46
C ARG A 45 10.75 2.81 0.25
N VAL A 46 9.90 2.12 1.00
CA VAL A 46 8.44 2.29 0.90
C VAL A 46 7.90 3.26 1.95
N ILE A 47 8.67 3.54 2.99
CA ILE A 47 8.31 4.53 4.00
C ILE A 47 8.86 5.90 3.60
N GLY A 48 10.13 5.94 3.23
CA GLY A 48 10.80 7.18 2.87
C GLY A 48 11.14 8.04 4.07
N LYS A 49 11.88 9.12 3.82
CA LYS A 49 12.29 10.05 4.85
C LYS A 49 11.06 10.72 5.44
N GLN A 50 10.90 10.65 6.75
CA GLN A 50 9.75 11.23 7.46
C GLN A 50 8.40 10.67 7.00
N GLY A 51 8.40 9.47 6.43
CA GLY A 51 7.18 8.83 5.97
C GLY A 51 6.61 9.39 4.68
N ARG A 52 7.37 10.15 3.92
CA ARG A 52 6.89 10.82 2.70
C ARG A 52 6.44 9.85 1.61
N ILE A 53 7.18 8.76 1.43
CA ILE A 53 6.82 7.77 0.41
C ILE A 53 5.52 7.06 0.83
N ALA A 54 5.43 6.67 2.09
CA ALA A 54 4.22 6.02 2.60
C ALA A 54 3.00 6.93 2.46
N LYS A 55 3.14 8.23 2.73
CA LYS A 55 2.05 9.19 2.53
C LYS A 55 1.64 9.29 1.07
N ALA A 56 2.62 9.31 0.16
CA ALA A 56 2.34 9.36 -1.27
C ALA A 56 1.59 8.12 -1.74
N ILE A 57 2.00 6.94 -1.27
CA ILE A 57 1.31 5.69 -1.59
C ILE A 57 -0.15 5.76 -1.12
N ARG A 58 -0.39 6.24 0.09
CA ARG A 58 -1.75 6.36 0.62
C ARG A 58 -2.60 7.32 -0.19
N VAL A 59 -2.03 8.44 -0.63
CA VAL A 59 -2.74 9.42 -1.47
C VAL A 59 -3.16 8.79 -2.79
N VAL A 60 -2.24 8.07 -3.44
CA VAL A 60 -2.54 7.42 -4.73
C VAL A 60 -3.63 6.36 -4.55
N MET A 61 -3.53 5.56 -3.49
CA MET A 61 -4.52 4.51 -3.25
C MET A 61 -5.90 5.08 -2.95
N ARG A 62 -5.96 6.17 -2.17
CA ARG A 62 -7.24 6.85 -1.90
C ARG A 62 -7.85 7.43 -3.16
N ALA A 63 -7.02 8.05 -4.01
CA ALA A 63 -7.51 8.62 -5.25
C ALA A 63 -8.12 7.54 -6.14
N ALA A 64 -7.44 6.39 -6.26
CA ALA A 64 -7.96 5.27 -7.04
C ALA A 64 -9.26 4.72 -6.43
N ALA A 65 -9.33 4.62 -5.10
CA ALA A 65 -10.52 4.16 -4.41
C ALA A 65 -11.70 5.08 -4.61
N THR A 66 -11.46 6.40 -4.56
CA THR A 66 -12.52 7.39 -4.77
C THR A 66 -13.15 7.24 -6.16
N ARG A 67 -12.34 6.95 -7.16
CA ARG A 67 -12.85 6.71 -8.53
C ARG A 67 -13.75 5.48 -8.61
N GLN A 68 -13.58 4.53 -7.70
CA GLN A 68 -14.38 3.31 -7.65
C GLN A 68 -15.47 3.38 -6.58
N ASP A 69 -15.66 4.55 -6.01
CA ASP A 69 -16.61 4.78 -4.92
C ASP A 69 -16.34 3.82 -3.74
N ALA A 70 -15.07 3.65 -3.41
CA ALA A 70 -14.61 2.76 -2.36
C ALA A 70 -13.80 3.52 -1.31
N LYS A 71 -13.65 2.92 -0.13
CA LYS A 71 -12.83 3.46 0.95
C LYS A 71 -11.71 2.47 1.25
N VAL A 72 -10.47 2.96 1.28
CA VAL A 72 -9.31 2.09 1.54
C VAL A 72 -8.40 2.70 2.58
N SER A 73 -7.67 1.82 3.27
CA SER A 73 -6.60 2.18 4.17
C SER A 73 -5.38 1.32 3.81
N VAL A 74 -4.18 1.85 3.97
CA VAL A 74 -2.95 1.12 3.66
C VAL A 74 -2.06 1.09 4.89
N GLU A 75 -1.68 -0.12 5.30
CA GLU A 75 -0.73 -0.35 6.38
C GLU A 75 0.54 -0.93 5.78
N ILE A 76 1.69 -0.45 6.22
CA ILE A 76 2.98 -0.95 5.75
C ILE A 76 3.65 -1.66 6.93
N ASP A 77 3.85 -2.96 6.79
CA ASP A 77 4.39 -3.82 7.85
C ASP A 77 5.82 -4.26 7.55
#